data_e4c7e2b43d676ce9d17bf7ea88ceadb5
#
_entry.id   e4c7e2b43d676ce9d17bf7ea88ceadb5
#
_cell.length_a   1.000
_cell.length_b   1.000
_cell.length_c   1.000
_cell.angle_alpha   90.00
_cell.angle_beta   90.00
_cell.angle_gamma   90.00
#
_symmetry.space_group_name_H-M   'P 1'
#
loop_
_entity.id
_entity.type
_entity.pdbx_description
1 polymer ?
#
loop_
_entity_poly.entity_id
_entity_poly.type
_entity_poly.pdbx_seq_one_letter_code
_entity_poly.pdbx_strand_id
1 'polypeptide(L)'
;MSEGDDKMSDKIITTDIYTELERYMDYITQQLKDNLQDVIDNAIDAQLYIDLSTKEPVGFDISILIGGPNIRLVYSRGVCQLRGSWGSITDEKDIDNEICEMILDYLADYLNYRR
;
A
#
# COMPACT_ATOMS: atom_id res chain seq x y z
N MET A 1 -20.27 -24.59 24.46
CA MET A 1 -19.26 -24.01 23.82
C MET A 1 -19.48 -23.63 22.42
N SER A 2 -19.78 -24.50 21.56
CA SER A 2 -19.91 -24.14 20.19
C SER A 2 -21.04 -23.21 19.90
N GLU A 3 -22.09 -23.22 20.67
CA GLU A 3 -23.15 -22.27 20.39
C GLU A 3 -22.72 -20.86 20.67
N GLY A 4 -21.93 -20.66 21.70
CA GLY A 4 -21.41 -19.35 21.96
C GLY A 4 -20.53 -18.91 20.85
N ASP A 5 -19.79 -19.81 20.27
CA ASP A 5 -18.92 -19.48 19.14
C ASP A 5 -19.73 -19.02 17.95
N ASP A 6 -20.83 -19.71 17.68
CA ASP A 6 -21.65 -19.32 16.54
C ASP A 6 -22.22 -17.94 16.71
N LYS A 7 -22.69 -17.62 17.91
CA LYS A 7 -23.24 -16.30 18.11
C LYS A 7 -22.22 -15.21 17.98
N MET A 8 -21.04 -15.47 18.44
CA MET A 8 -20.00 -14.48 18.38
C MET A 8 -19.37 -14.39 17.01
N SER A 9 -19.67 -15.33 16.15
CA SER A 9 -19.10 -15.37 14.82
C SER A 9 -19.28 -14.10 14.02
N ASP A 10 -20.48 -13.54 14.06
CA ASP A 10 -20.74 -12.37 13.25
C ASP A 10 -19.89 -11.20 13.66
N LYS A 11 -19.81 -10.93 14.96
CA LYS A 11 -18.95 -9.87 15.44
C LYS A 11 -17.49 -10.17 15.19
N ILE A 12 -17.14 -11.42 15.40
CA ILE A 12 -15.76 -11.83 15.22
C ILE A 12 -15.37 -11.69 13.76
N ILE A 13 -16.28 -12.01 12.85
CA ILE A 13 -15.99 -11.87 11.42
C ILE A 13 -15.65 -10.43 11.07
N THR A 14 -16.43 -9.48 11.55
CA THR A 14 -16.15 -8.07 11.29
C THR A 14 -14.80 -7.67 11.89
N THR A 15 -14.55 -8.11 13.11
CA THR A 15 -13.27 -7.82 13.77
C THR A 15 -12.15 -8.51 13.04
N ASP A 16 -12.38 -9.73 12.57
CA ASP A 16 -11.36 -10.46 11.84
C ASP A 16 -10.98 -9.77 10.55
N ILE A 17 -11.94 -9.22 9.84
CA ILE A 17 -11.63 -8.52 8.59
C ILE A 17 -10.74 -7.32 8.86
N TYR A 18 -11.07 -6.55 9.88
CA TYR A 18 -10.22 -5.41 10.24
C TYR A 18 -8.84 -5.89 10.67
N THR A 19 -8.79 -6.91 11.49
CA THR A 19 -7.53 -7.47 11.97
C THR A 19 -6.71 -8.04 10.83
N GLU A 20 -7.36 -8.71 9.89
CA GLU A 20 -6.66 -9.26 8.73
C GLU A 20 -6.12 -8.15 7.84
N LEU A 21 -6.89 -7.11 7.61
CA LEU A 21 -6.41 -5.98 6.84
C LEU A 21 -5.18 -5.39 7.49
N GLU A 22 -5.22 -5.20 8.81
CA GLU A 22 -4.09 -4.67 9.55
C GLU A 22 -2.87 -5.55 9.42
N ARG A 23 -3.05 -6.86 9.46
CA ARG A 23 -1.94 -7.80 9.29
C ARG A 23 -1.32 -7.70 7.91
N TYR A 24 -2.16 -7.63 6.88
CA TYR A 24 -1.65 -7.45 5.52
C TYR A 24 -0.84 -6.16 5.43
N MET A 25 -1.34 -5.08 6.00
CA MET A 25 -0.66 -3.81 5.93
C MET A 25 0.65 -3.83 6.72
N ASP A 26 0.65 -4.48 7.88
CA ASP A 26 1.88 -4.64 8.64
C ASP A 26 2.90 -5.48 7.88
N TYR A 27 2.44 -6.56 7.27
CA TYR A 27 3.32 -7.42 6.48
C TYR A 27 3.92 -6.64 5.32
N ILE A 28 3.09 -5.90 4.60
CA ILE A 28 3.58 -5.13 3.45
C ILE A 28 4.54 -4.03 3.91
N THR A 29 4.23 -3.39 5.03
CA THR A 29 5.13 -2.38 5.59
C THR A 29 6.50 -2.98 5.85
N GLN A 30 6.54 -4.18 6.41
CA GLN A 30 7.80 -4.85 6.68
C GLN A 30 8.51 -5.24 5.38
N GLN A 31 7.75 -5.71 4.39
CA GLN A 31 8.31 -6.05 3.09
C GLN A 31 8.90 -4.83 2.38
N LEU A 32 8.28 -3.68 2.55
CA LEU A 32 8.82 -2.45 1.99
C LEU A 32 10.18 -2.11 2.57
N LYS A 33 10.43 -2.50 3.80
CA LYS A 33 11.73 -2.29 4.42
C LYS A 33 12.75 -3.35 4.02
N ASP A 34 12.30 -4.59 3.96
CA ASP A 34 13.23 -5.73 3.80
C ASP A 34 13.38 -6.19 2.35
N ASN A 35 12.33 -6.08 1.56
CA ASN A 35 12.30 -6.62 0.19
C ASN A 35 11.64 -5.64 -0.76
N LEU A 36 12.10 -4.41 -0.72
CA LEU A 36 11.48 -3.32 -1.48
C LEU A 36 11.38 -3.64 -2.97
N GLN A 37 12.45 -4.16 -3.53
CA GLN A 37 12.48 -4.45 -4.96
C GLN A 37 11.41 -5.48 -5.34
N ASP A 38 11.24 -6.50 -4.51
CA ASP A 38 10.23 -7.53 -4.78
C ASP A 38 8.83 -6.96 -4.74
N VAL A 39 8.56 -6.06 -3.80
CA VAL A 39 7.24 -5.44 -3.71
C VAL A 39 6.95 -4.67 -4.98
N ILE A 40 7.91 -3.87 -5.44
CA ILE A 40 7.73 -3.06 -6.65
C ILE A 40 7.57 -3.97 -7.87
N ASP A 41 8.41 -4.99 -7.99
CA ASP A 41 8.39 -5.85 -9.16
C ASP A 41 7.10 -6.66 -9.26
N ASN A 42 6.46 -6.93 -8.13
CA ASN A 42 5.23 -7.71 -8.10
C ASN A 42 3.98 -6.84 -8.00
N ALA A 43 4.14 -5.53 -8.05
CA ALA A 43 2.98 -4.63 -7.99
C ALA A 43 2.09 -4.87 -9.21
N ILE A 44 0.80 -4.72 -8.98
CA ILE A 44 -0.20 -4.98 -10.02
C ILE A 44 -0.24 -3.81 -11.01
N ASP A 45 -0.09 -2.60 -10.50
CA ASP A 45 -0.21 -1.41 -11.30
C ASP A 45 0.59 -0.31 -10.61
N ALA A 46 1.16 0.58 -11.40
CA ALA A 46 1.93 1.70 -10.87
C ALA A 46 1.76 2.92 -11.75
N GLN A 47 1.53 4.06 -11.13
CA GLN A 47 1.41 5.33 -11.82
C GLN A 47 2.42 6.30 -11.25
N LEU A 48 3.10 7.01 -12.14
CA LEU A 48 4.07 8.02 -11.75
C LEU A 48 3.47 9.39 -12.00
N TYR A 49 3.55 10.28 -11.01
CA TYR A 49 3.03 11.63 -11.14
C TYR A 49 4.17 12.59 -11.51
N ILE A 50 3.94 13.38 -12.54
CA ILE A 50 4.93 14.30 -13.05
C ILE A 50 4.40 15.72 -12.92
N ASP A 51 5.22 16.62 -12.42
CA ASP A 51 4.87 18.03 -12.38
C ASP A 51 5.00 18.60 -13.79
N LEU A 52 3.92 19.19 -14.28
CA LEU A 52 3.91 19.68 -15.66
C LEU A 52 4.86 20.84 -15.90
N SER A 53 5.08 21.67 -14.88
CA SER A 53 5.96 22.83 -15.08
C SER A 53 7.42 22.47 -14.97
N THR A 54 7.79 21.65 -14.01
CA THR A 54 9.20 21.28 -13.80
C THR A 54 9.62 20.04 -14.55
N LYS A 55 8.64 19.22 -14.97
CA LYS A 55 8.89 17.93 -15.60
C LYS A 55 9.57 16.94 -14.67
N GLU A 56 9.42 17.14 -13.38
CA GLU A 56 10.04 16.27 -12.39
C GLU A 56 9.04 15.26 -11.83
N PRO A 57 9.48 14.05 -11.53
CA PRO A 57 8.61 13.11 -10.82
C PRO A 57 8.34 13.62 -9.40
N VAL A 58 7.08 13.65 -9.02
CA VAL A 58 6.70 14.22 -7.72
C VAL A 58 5.89 13.27 -6.85
N GLY A 59 5.53 12.09 -7.37
CA GLY A 59 4.78 11.14 -6.58
C GLY A 59 4.42 9.91 -7.37
N PHE A 60 3.68 9.00 -6.72
CA PHE A 60 3.27 7.76 -7.38
C PHE A 60 2.09 7.15 -6.65
N ASP A 61 1.47 6.18 -7.30
CA ASP A 61 0.39 5.39 -6.74
C ASP A 61 0.60 3.97 -7.24
N ILE A 62 0.89 3.05 -6.33
CA ILE A 62 1.20 1.67 -6.66
C ILE A 62 0.16 0.77 -6.04
N SER A 63 -0.50 -0.05 -6.86
CA SER A 63 -1.44 -1.05 -6.37
C SER A 63 -0.69 -2.33 -6.06
N ILE A 64 -0.68 -2.71 -4.79
CA ILE A 64 0.07 -3.88 -4.33
C ILE A 64 -0.83 -5.11 -4.29
N LEU A 65 -2.05 -4.95 -3.79
CA LEU A 65 -3.05 -6.01 -3.77
C LEU A 65 -4.37 -5.46 -4.26
N ILE A 66 -5.10 -6.27 -5.00
CA ILE A 66 -6.44 -5.92 -5.48
C ILE A 66 -7.34 -7.13 -5.26
N GLY A 67 -8.56 -6.84 -4.91
CA GLY A 67 -9.56 -7.87 -4.73
C GLY A 67 -10.10 -7.84 -3.31
N GLY A 68 -9.43 -8.49 -2.45
CA GLY A 68 -9.82 -8.50 -1.05
C GLY A 68 -8.63 -8.99 -0.27
N PRO A 69 -7.87 -8.09 0.31
CA PRO A 69 -8.06 -6.62 0.36
C PRO A 69 -7.49 -5.89 -0.84
N ASN A 70 -7.74 -4.57 -0.87
CA ASN A 70 -7.07 -3.67 -1.81
C ASN A 70 -6.06 -2.87 -1.03
N ILE A 71 -4.81 -2.89 -1.46
CA ILE A 71 -3.75 -2.16 -0.74
C ILE A 71 -2.92 -1.40 -1.76
N ARG A 72 -2.73 -0.12 -1.49
CA ARG A 72 -1.98 0.78 -2.37
C ARG A 72 -0.96 1.56 -1.57
N LEU A 73 0.17 1.82 -2.18
CA LEU A 73 1.17 2.72 -1.61
C LEU A 73 1.12 4.02 -2.40
N VAL A 74 0.88 5.12 -1.72
CA VAL A 74 0.68 6.43 -2.36
C VAL A 74 1.69 7.42 -1.81
N TYR A 75 2.37 8.12 -2.70
CA TYR A 75 3.30 9.17 -2.33
C TYR A 75 2.94 10.43 -3.10
N SER A 76 2.62 11.49 -2.38
CA SER A 76 2.24 12.74 -3.00
C SER A 76 2.53 13.88 -2.06
N ARG A 77 3.20 14.92 -2.56
CA ARG A 77 3.46 16.14 -1.81
C ARG A 77 4.14 15.86 -0.47
N GLY A 78 5.09 14.95 -0.47
CA GLY A 78 5.84 14.62 0.73
C GLY A 78 5.12 13.72 1.72
N VAL A 79 3.94 13.22 1.36
CA VAL A 79 3.17 12.32 2.23
C VAL A 79 3.23 10.92 1.63
N CYS A 80 3.71 9.98 2.43
CA CYS A 80 3.91 8.60 2.02
C CYS A 80 2.99 7.73 2.87
N GLN A 81 2.00 7.09 2.26
CA GLN A 81 1.01 6.31 2.99
C GLN A 81 0.70 5.00 2.31
N LEU A 82 0.56 3.97 3.13
CA LEU A 82 0.01 2.71 2.69
C LEU A 82 -1.47 2.75 3.02
N ARG A 83 -2.32 2.55 2.02
CA ARG A 83 -3.77 2.62 2.16
C ARG A 83 -4.39 1.28 1.85
N GLY A 84 -5.26 0.82 2.74
CA GLY A 84 -5.90 -0.45 2.56
C GLY A 84 -7.41 -0.35 2.73
N SER A 85 -8.12 -1.22 2.03
CA SER A 85 -9.56 -1.34 2.19
C SER A 85 -9.98 -2.78 1.97
N TRP A 86 -11.01 -3.19 2.68
CA TRP A 86 -11.57 -4.52 2.55
C TRP A 86 -13.06 -4.39 2.88
N GLY A 87 -13.91 -4.45 1.84
CA GLY A 87 -15.31 -4.14 2.01
C GLY A 87 -15.48 -2.69 2.42
N SER A 88 -16.16 -2.45 3.51
CA SER A 88 -16.38 -1.10 4.01
C SER A 88 -15.33 -0.66 5.01
N ILE A 89 -14.33 -1.51 5.27
CA ILE A 89 -13.28 -1.20 6.24
C ILE A 89 -12.09 -0.60 5.52
N THR A 90 -11.55 0.47 6.07
CA THR A 90 -10.36 1.12 5.52
C THR A 90 -9.34 1.34 6.62
N ASP A 91 -8.09 1.43 6.22
CA ASP A 91 -6.99 1.70 7.15
C ASP A 91 -5.89 2.42 6.39
N GLU A 92 -5.07 3.18 7.13
CA GLU A 92 -3.94 3.90 6.56
C GLU A 92 -2.76 3.80 7.50
N LYS A 93 -1.58 3.69 6.95
CA LYS A 93 -0.34 3.70 7.72
C LYS A 93 0.64 4.63 7.08
N ASP A 94 1.28 5.45 7.89
CA ASP A 94 2.35 6.30 7.40
C ASP A 94 3.58 5.46 7.14
N ILE A 95 4.22 5.71 6.02
CA ILE A 95 5.43 4.99 5.62
C ILE A 95 6.57 6.00 5.63
N ASP A 96 7.76 5.52 5.97
CA ASP A 96 8.95 6.34 5.99
C ASP A 96 9.16 6.99 4.61
N ASN A 97 9.29 8.30 4.59
CA ASN A 97 9.47 9.03 3.34
C ASN A 97 10.68 8.55 2.56
N GLU A 98 11.73 8.09 3.24
CA GLU A 98 12.91 7.59 2.54
C GLU A 98 12.57 6.41 1.64
N ILE A 99 11.67 5.55 2.08
CA ILE A 99 11.25 4.41 1.28
C ILE A 99 10.56 4.90 0.02
N CYS A 100 9.64 5.86 0.17
CA CYS A 100 8.92 6.38 -0.97
C CYS A 100 9.84 7.15 -1.92
N GLU A 101 10.85 7.84 -1.40
CA GLU A 101 11.83 8.52 -2.25
C GLU A 101 12.61 7.51 -3.08
N MET A 102 13.00 6.40 -2.48
CA MET A 102 13.71 5.36 -3.21
C MET A 102 12.83 4.76 -4.31
N ILE A 103 11.55 4.56 -4.01
CA ILE A 103 10.63 4.04 -5.01
C ILE A 103 10.45 5.04 -6.14
N LEU A 104 10.34 6.32 -5.80
CA LEU A 104 10.18 7.36 -6.80
C LEU A 104 11.36 7.34 -7.78
N ASP A 105 12.58 7.26 -7.24
CA ASP A 105 13.77 7.18 -8.07
C ASP A 105 13.76 5.93 -8.95
N TYR A 106 13.39 4.80 -8.37
CA TYR A 106 13.36 3.56 -9.11
C TYR A 106 12.35 3.63 -10.27
N LEU A 107 11.16 4.16 -9.99
CA LEU A 107 10.13 4.27 -11.03
C LEU A 107 10.54 5.24 -12.12
N ALA A 108 11.16 6.34 -11.74
CA ALA A 108 11.61 7.32 -12.72
C ALA A 108 12.65 6.70 -13.66
N ASP A 109 13.58 5.93 -13.09
CA ASP A 109 14.59 5.25 -13.90
C ASP A 109 13.96 4.18 -14.79
N TYR A 110 13.05 3.39 -14.22
CA TYR A 110 12.41 2.31 -14.94
C TYR A 110 11.63 2.84 -16.14
N LEU A 111 10.98 3.98 -15.98
CA LEU A 111 10.18 4.59 -17.05
C LEU A 111 11.01 5.54 -17.92
N ASN A 112 12.30 5.60 -17.70
CA ASN A 112 13.21 6.50 -18.43
C ASN A 112 12.77 7.96 -18.30
N TYR A 113 12.30 8.31 -17.13
CA TYR A 113 11.82 9.66 -16.88
C TYR A 113 12.85 10.47 -16.12
N ARG A 114 14.10 10.24 -16.36
CA ARG A 114 15.18 10.93 -15.66
C ARG A 114 15.85 11.88 -16.63
N ARG A 115 16.24 13.03 -16.17
CA ARG A 115 16.88 14.01 -17.03
C ARG A 115 18.36 14.06 -16.84
#